data_49c970680198bebce714602770ff9290
#
_entry.id   49c970680198bebce714602770ff9290
#
_cell.length_a   1.000
_cell.length_b   1.000
_cell.length_c   1.000
_cell.angle_alpha   90.00
_cell.angle_beta   90.00
_cell.angle_gamma   90.00
#
_symmetry.space_group_name_H-M   'P 1'
#
loop_
_entity.id
_entity.type
_entity.pdbx_description
1 polymer ?
#
loop_
_entity_poly.entity_id
_entity_poly.type
_entity_poly.pdbx_seq_one_letter_code
_entity_poly.pdbx_strand_id
1 'polypeptide(L)'
;MVLTRDTTPRESRPALPDDFAQRFGAQFAELSAESGDPREFSLQWGTRAKPGNPQAGLTIDDINVGLYGHIPDRAESRNRIPRGAIALKGVTDVGGYSVCDAHRLWSDQAGQLYEEAIQSRWQTATDLPWDTGHGVPEDVELAVCQVATELCQQSQTEIEAISKWFRELNPIYHEVKLHLACNVFDAARMFDGYYKRAMLNGGGMLLESTGYLNRIIQECYSGWTETSTLLHLVRGSFTHTILRYLT
;
A
#
# COMPACT_ATOMS: atom_id res chain seq x y z
N MET A 1 9.71 -10.64 -28.44
CA MET A 1 10.66 -11.35 -27.56
C MET A 1 9.83 -12.13 -26.54
N VAL A 2 9.63 -13.42 -26.78
CA VAL A 2 8.87 -14.28 -25.86
C VAL A 2 9.75 -14.49 -24.65
N LEU A 3 9.36 -13.94 -23.51
CA LEU A 3 9.97 -14.26 -22.23
C LEU A 3 9.69 -15.75 -21.95
N THR A 4 10.63 -16.61 -22.29
CA THR A 4 10.65 -17.99 -21.83
C THR A 4 10.62 -17.93 -20.29
N ARG A 5 9.56 -18.50 -19.70
CA ARG A 5 9.53 -18.73 -18.25
C ARG A 5 10.84 -19.40 -17.89
N ASP A 6 11.59 -18.77 -17.00
CA ASP A 6 12.74 -19.40 -16.38
C ASP A 6 12.26 -20.66 -15.65
N THR A 7 12.52 -21.81 -16.26
CA THR A 7 12.19 -23.12 -15.71
C THR A 7 13.32 -23.67 -14.85
N THR A 8 14.31 -22.85 -14.50
CA THR A 8 15.33 -23.25 -13.53
C THR A 8 14.63 -23.72 -12.27
N PRO A 9 14.88 -24.94 -11.80
CA PRO A 9 14.31 -25.41 -10.55
C PRO A 9 14.69 -24.40 -9.48
N ARG A 10 13.70 -23.77 -8.82
CA ARG A 10 13.96 -23.00 -7.61
C ARG A 10 14.76 -23.95 -6.71
N GLU A 11 15.98 -23.56 -6.36
CA GLU A 11 16.74 -24.24 -5.34
C GLU A 11 15.76 -24.56 -4.22
N SER A 12 15.60 -25.83 -3.94
CA SER A 12 14.64 -26.30 -2.93
C SER A 12 14.99 -25.53 -1.66
N ARG A 13 14.04 -24.74 -1.16
CA ARG A 13 14.18 -24.17 0.18
C ARG A 13 14.65 -25.30 1.08
N PRO A 14 15.69 -25.10 1.91
CA PRO A 14 16.11 -26.13 2.83
C PRO A 14 14.87 -26.65 3.55
N ALA A 15 14.64 -27.95 3.47
CA ALA A 15 13.51 -28.56 4.13
C ALA A 15 13.55 -28.16 5.60
N LEU A 16 12.40 -27.75 6.14
CA LEU A 16 12.31 -27.52 7.58
C LEU A 16 12.73 -28.81 8.29
N PRO A 17 13.53 -28.72 9.39
CA PRO A 17 13.85 -29.91 10.17
C PRO A 17 12.60 -30.72 10.48
N ASP A 18 12.67 -32.04 10.41
CA ASP A 18 11.52 -32.93 10.61
C ASP A 18 10.83 -32.70 11.97
N ASP A 19 11.58 -32.24 12.96
CA ASP A 19 11.10 -31.90 14.29
C ASP A 19 10.66 -30.46 14.48
N PHE A 20 10.71 -29.60 13.40
CA PHE A 20 10.37 -28.18 13.47
C PHE A 20 8.95 -27.96 14.02
N ALA A 21 7.97 -28.68 13.48
CA ALA A 21 6.58 -28.54 13.91
C ALA A 21 6.41 -28.97 15.38
N GLN A 22 7.12 -29.99 15.82
CA GLN A 22 7.09 -30.46 17.20
C GLN A 22 7.76 -29.49 18.15
N ARG A 23 8.95 -28.97 17.79
CA ARG A 23 9.66 -27.94 18.59
C ARG A 23 8.88 -26.65 18.66
N PHE A 24 8.39 -26.18 17.53
CA PHE A 24 7.57 -24.95 17.49
C PHE A 24 6.28 -25.13 18.28
N GLY A 25 5.59 -26.25 18.13
CA GLY A 25 4.38 -26.55 18.88
C GLY A 25 4.63 -26.66 20.39
N ALA A 26 5.73 -27.28 20.82
CA ALA A 26 6.10 -27.34 22.24
C ALA A 26 6.44 -25.97 22.80
N GLN A 27 7.24 -25.17 22.08
CA GLN A 27 7.59 -23.81 22.49
C GLN A 27 6.35 -22.90 22.53
N PHE A 28 5.46 -23.02 21.56
CA PHE A 28 4.20 -22.27 21.54
C PHE A 28 3.28 -22.67 22.70
N ALA A 29 3.18 -23.97 22.99
CA ALA A 29 2.38 -24.46 24.12
C ALA A 29 2.94 -23.99 25.47
N GLU A 30 4.25 -23.98 25.64
CA GLU A 30 4.93 -23.48 26.84
C GLU A 30 4.67 -21.98 27.03
N LEU A 31 4.88 -21.17 25.98
CA LEU A 31 4.62 -19.73 26.00
C LEU A 31 3.13 -19.42 26.25
N SER A 32 2.23 -20.22 25.68
CA SER A 32 0.79 -20.08 25.90
C SER A 32 0.39 -20.46 27.31
N ALA A 33 0.98 -21.51 27.88
CA ALA A 33 0.73 -21.93 29.26
C ALA A 33 1.20 -20.87 30.28
N GLU A 34 2.36 -20.25 30.04
CA GLU A 34 2.84 -19.14 30.87
C GLU A 34 1.99 -17.88 30.74
N SER A 35 1.39 -17.66 29.57
CA SER A 35 0.57 -16.48 29.29
C SER A 35 -0.87 -16.60 29.82
N GLY A 36 -1.33 -17.81 30.15
CA GLY A 36 -2.73 -18.07 30.56
C GLY A 36 -3.70 -18.18 29.38
N ASP A 37 -5.00 -18.25 29.67
CA ASP A 37 -6.03 -18.31 28.63
C ASP A 37 -6.14 -16.92 27.94
N PRO A 38 -5.91 -16.80 26.61
CA PRO A 38 -6.03 -15.55 25.91
C PRO A 38 -7.38 -14.85 26.09
N ARG A 39 -8.44 -15.61 26.37
CA ARG A 39 -9.77 -15.07 26.61
C ARG A 39 -9.86 -14.27 27.91
N GLU A 40 -9.06 -14.64 28.92
CA GLU A 40 -8.97 -13.92 30.20
C GLU A 40 -8.27 -12.56 30.07
N PHE A 41 -7.34 -12.45 29.13
CA PHE A 41 -6.59 -11.22 28.87
C PHE A 41 -7.30 -10.33 27.86
N SER A 42 -8.13 -10.89 26.99
CA SER A 42 -8.88 -10.12 26.01
C SER A 42 -10.12 -9.50 26.67
N LEU A 43 -9.99 -8.25 27.09
CA LEU A 43 -11.12 -7.47 27.62
C LEU A 43 -12.29 -7.31 26.64
N GLN A 44 -12.06 -7.68 25.39
CA GLN A 44 -13.01 -7.57 24.28
C GLN A 44 -13.52 -8.94 23.82
N TRP A 45 -13.14 -10.06 24.48
CA TRP A 45 -13.64 -11.37 24.11
C TRP A 45 -15.15 -11.44 24.16
N GLY A 46 -15.76 -11.92 23.08
CA GLY A 46 -17.22 -11.97 22.95
C GLY A 46 -17.86 -10.72 22.36
N THR A 47 -17.10 -9.63 22.14
CA THR A 47 -17.59 -8.48 21.38
C THR A 47 -17.96 -8.93 19.97
N ARG A 48 -19.13 -8.49 19.50
CA ARG A 48 -19.64 -8.77 18.15
C ARG A 48 -19.70 -7.47 17.38
N ALA A 49 -18.78 -7.28 16.45
CA ALA A 49 -18.85 -6.18 15.49
C ALA A 49 -20.11 -6.35 14.62
N LYS A 50 -20.76 -5.24 14.30
CA LYS A 50 -21.95 -5.20 13.44
C LYS A 50 -21.78 -4.08 12.43
N PRO A 51 -22.26 -4.26 11.19
CA PRO A 51 -22.29 -3.17 10.23
C PRO A 51 -23.04 -1.95 10.78
N GLY A 52 -22.39 -0.79 10.77
CA GLY A 52 -23.04 0.49 11.07
C GLY A 52 -24.03 0.87 9.97
N ASN A 53 -23.69 0.53 8.70
CA ASN A 53 -24.56 0.64 7.55
C ASN A 53 -24.69 -0.73 6.87
N PRO A 54 -25.90 -1.37 6.90
CA PRO A 54 -26.10 -2.68 6.26
C PRO A 54 -25.76 -2.72 4.76
N GLN A 55 -25.90 -1.60 4.05
CA GLN A 55 -25.58 -1.51 2.62
C GLN A 55 -24.06 -1.47 2.35
N ALA A 56 -23.29 -0.92 3.25
CA ALA A 56 -21.83 -0.91 3.17
C ALA A 56 -21.18 -2.24 3.60
N GLY A 57 -21.93 -3.11 4.32
CA GLY A 57 -21.38 -4.32 4.90
C GLY A 57 -20.58 -4.03 6.17
N LEU A 58 -19.69 -4.94 6.55
CA LEU A 58 -18.82 -4.80 7.73
C LEU A 58 -17.53 -4.09 7.31
N THR A 59 -17.42 -2.82 7.66
CA THR A 59 -16.25 -1.99 7.33
C THR A 59 -15.14 -2.14 8.37
N ILE A 60 -13.93 -1.64 8.05
CA ILE A 60 -12.82 -1.62 9.00
C ILE A 60 -13.13 -0.76 10.23
N ASP A 61 -13.92 0.29 10.07
CA ASP A 61 -14.32 1.15 11.19
C ASP A 61 -15.32 0.44 12.11
N ASP A 62 -16.18 -0.42 11.57
CA ASP A 62 -17.13 -1.22 12.36
C ASP A 62 -16.46 -2.24 13.30
N ILE A 63 -15.24 -2.69 12.97
CA ILE A 63 -14.49 -3.64 13.81
C ILE A 63 -13.60 -2.95 14.84
N ASN A 64 -13.39 -1.64 14.72
CA ASN A 64 -12.63 -0.82 15.67
C ASN A 64 -13.46 -0.41 16.88
N VAL A 65 -13.97 -1.39 17.63
CA VAL A 65 -14.81 -1.19 18.80
C VAL A 65 -14.02 -1.30 20.11
N GLY A 66 -14.32 -0.44 21.08
CA GLY A 66 -13.68 -0.44 22.37
C GLY A 66 -12.15 -0.27 22.29
N LEU A 67 -11.39 -1.18 22.86
CA LEU A 67 -9.93 -1.13 22.86
C LEU A 67 -9.32 -1.29 21.47
N TYR A 68 -10.00 -1.98 20.54
CA TYR A 68 -9.54 -2.12 19.16
C TYR A 68 -9.59 -0.79 18.39
N GLY A 69 -10.50 0.11 18.77
CA GLY A 69 -10.60 1.47 18.23
C GLY A 69 -9.68 2.49 18.89
N HIS A 70 -8.95 2.10 19.95
CA HIS A 70 -8.02 3.01 20.59
C HIS A 70 -6.72 3.16 19.79
N ILE A 71 -6.51 4.33 19.24
CA ILE A 71 -5.30 4.67 18.51
C ILE A 71 -4.29 5.27 19.48
N PRO A 72 -3.15 4.64 19.74
CA PRO A 72 -2.15 5.19 20.63
C PRO A 72 -1.44 6.38 19.99
N ASP A 73 -1.17 7.43 20.77
CA ASP A 73 -0.37 8.58 20.30
C ASP A 73 1.01 8.16 19.83
N ARG A 74 1.59 7.15 20.48
CA ARG A 74 2.86 6.56 20.14
C ARG A 74 2.82 5.04 20.27
N ALA A 75 3.24 4.36 19.22
CA ALA A 75 3.42 2.91 19.20
C ALA A 75 4.84 2.52 19.63
N GLU A 76 4.96 1.32 20.19
CA GLU A 76 6.27 0.74 20.47
C GLU A 76 6.98 0.34 19.17
N SER A 77 8.23 0.80 18.99
CA SER A 77 8.96 0.68 17.71
C SER A 77 9.23 -0.76 17.28
N ARG A 78 9.26 -1.71 18.20
CA ARG A 78 9.55 -3.12 17.93
C ARG A 78 8.32 -4.01 17.90
N ASN A 79 7.16 -3.47 18.22
CA ASN A 79 5.93 -4.23 18.27
C ASN A 79 5.37 -4.48 16.88
N ARG A 80 5.25 -5.76 16.49
CA ARG A 80 4.68 -6.21 15.21
C ARG A 80 3.30 -6.84 15.32
N ILE A 81 2.75 -6.91 16.50
CA ILE A 81 1.43 -7.50 16.69
C ILE A 81 0.34 -6.56 16.15
N PRO A 82 -0.74 -7.12 15.61
CA PRO A 82 -1.92 -6.33 15.26
C PRO A 82 -2.48 -5.60 16.50
N ARG A 83 -3.05 -4.42 16.30
CA ARG A 83 -3.72 -3.70 17.38
C ARG A 83 -4.77 -4.58 18.04
N GLY A 84 -4.75 -4.64 19.38
CA GLY A 84 -5.64 -5.49 20.16
C GLY A 84 -5.16 -6.93 20.36
N ALA A 85 -4.08 -7.35 19.71
CA ALA A 85 -3.47 -8.66 19.99
C ALA A 85 -2.64 -8.61 21.29
N ILE A 86 -2.49 -9.77 21.90
CA ILE A 86 -1.72 -9.95 23.14
C ILE A 86 -0.31 -10.41 22.78
N ALA A 87 0.70 -9.71 23.29
CA ALA A 87 2.07 -10.10 23.10
C ALA A 87 2.41 -11.35 23.89
N LEU A 88 3.03 -12.35 23.24
CA LEU A 88 3.60 -13.50 23.92
C LEU A 88 4.90 -13.11 24.63
N LYS A 89 5.04 -13.52 25.89
CA LYS A 89 6.28 -13.35 26.65
C LYS A 89 7.41 -14.17 26.01
N GLY A 90 8.60 -13.61 25.97
CA GLY A 90 9.80 -14.31 25.48
C GLY A 90 9.94 -14.39 23.97
N VAL A 91 8.99 -13.88 23.19
CA VAL A 91 9.18 -13.75 21.74
C VAL A 91 10.13 -12.58 21.47
N THR A 92 11.18 -12.85 20.70
CA THR A 92 12.16 -11.83 20.34
C THR A 92 11.54 -10.81 19.38
N ASP A 93 11.67 -9.55 19.70
CA ASP A 93 11.27 -8.45 18.81
C ASP A 93 12.06 -8.53 17.50
N VAL A 94 11.33 -8.41 16.39
CA VAL A 94 11.92 -8.49 15.06
C VAL A 94 11.81 -7.16 14.34
N GLY A 95 12.93 -6.48 14.20
CA GLY A 95 13.06 -5.22 13.47
C GLY A 95 12.59 -4.02 14.29
N GLY A 96 12.70 -2.86 13.72
CA GLY A 96 12.24 -1.59 14.27
C GLY A 96 11.42 -0.83 13.24
N TYR A 97 10.52 0.00 13.72
CA TYR A 97 9.77 0.95 12.91
C TYR A 97 10.23 2.36 13.27
N SER A 98 10.48 3.21 12.28
CA SER A 98 10.91 4.59 12.49
C SER A 98 9.75 5.56 12.61
N VAL A 99 8.56 5.19 12.11
CA VAL A 99 7.35 6.02 12.17
C VAL A 99 6.35 5.38 13.12
N CYS A 100 6.38 5.83 14.38
CA CYS A 100 5.60 5.27 15.49
C CYS A 100 4.64 6.27 16.13
N ASP A 101 4.65 7.52 15.70
CA ASP A 101 3.86 8.59 16.30
C ASP A 101 2.60 8.85 15.45
N ALA A 102 1.41 8.80 16.07
CA ALA A 102 0.15 9.00 15.36
C ALA A 102 0.09 10.33 14.62
N HIS A 103 0.54 11.42 15.23
CA HIS A 103 0.50 12.77 14.63
C HIS A 103 1.28 12.89 13.30
N ARG A 104 2.16 11.91 12.98
CA ARG A 104 2.94 11.89 11.73
C ARG A 104 2.26 11.16 10.59
N LEU A 105 1.26 10.35 10.88
CA LEU A 105 0.67 9.47 9.87
C LEU A 105 -0.82 9.19 10.03
N TRP A 106 -1.40 9.37 11.22
CA TRP A 106 -2.79 9.01 11.46
C TRP A 106 -3.76 10.01 10.81
N SER A 107 -4.85 9.48 10.28
CA SER A 107 -6.02 10.21 9.85
C SER A 107 -7.26 9.41 10.23
N ASP A 108 -8.24 10.07 10.84
CA ASP A 108 -9.53 9.46 11.19
C ASP A 108 -10.32 9.00 9.95
N GLN A 109 -9.95 9.47 8.76
CA GLN A 109 -10.57 9.07 7.50
C GLN A 109 -9.88 7.88 6.83
N ALA A 110 -8.76 7.37 7.38
CA ALA A 110 -7.97 6.34 6.73
C ALA A 110 -8.77 5.04 6.45
N GLY A 111 -9.62 4.63 7.39
CA GLY A 111 -10.51 3.48 7.22
C GLY A 111 -11.54 3.70 6.12
N GLN A 112 -12.23 4.83 6.13
CA GLN A 112 -13.19 5.20 5.09
C GLN A 112 -12.54 5.26 3.70
N LEU A 113 -11.39 5.93 3.58
CA LEU A 113 -10.66 6.04 2.31
C LEU A 113 -10.20 4.68 1.78
N TYR A 114 -9.85 3.75 2.66
CA TYR A 114 -9.54 2.37 2.29
C TYR A 114 -10.76 1.66 1.68
N GLU A 115 -11.94 1.75 2.33
CA GLU A 115 -13.17 1.14 1.84
C GLU A 115 -13.62 1.75 0.49
N GLU A 116 -13.54 3.07 0.36
CA GLU A 116 -13.82 3.77 -0.90
C GLU A 116 -12.89 3.32 -2.03
N ALA A 117 -11.60 3.18 -1.75
CA ALA A 117 -10.62 2.72 -2.74
C ALA A 117 -10.91 1.28 -3.21
N ILE A 118 -11.41 0.40 -2.32
CA ILE A 118 -11.82 -0.95 -2.71
C ILE A 118 -13.07 -0.93 -3.57
N GLN A 119 -14.06 -0.12 -3.22
CA GLN A 119 -15.35 -0.06 -3.92
C GLN A 119 -15.24 0.62 -5.28
N SER A 120 -14.33 1.58 -5.44
CA SER A 120 -14.14 2.38 -6.67
C SER A 120 -13.19 1.73 -7.67
N ARG A 121 -12.89 0.44 -7.55
CA ARG A 121 -11.94 -0.25 -8.44
C ARG A 121 -12.45 -0.32 -9.87
N TRP A 122 -11.54 0.02 -10.78
CA TRP A 122 -11.73 -0.14 -12.23
C TRP A 122 -10.57 -0.98 -12.80
N GLN A 123 -10.79 -1.56 -13.98
CA GLN A 123 -9.81 -2.40 -14.65
C GLN A 123 -9.31 -1.72 -15.92
N THR A 124 -7.99 -1.53 -16.00
CA THR A 124 -7.35 -0.88 -17.15
C THR A 124 -7.67 -1.56 -18.47
N ALA A 125 -7.82 -2.88 -18.46
CA ALA A 125 -8.02 -3.64 -19.69
C ALA A 125 -9.42 -3.51 -20.28
N THR A 126 -10.45 -3.38 -19.44
CA THR A 126 -11.85 -3.52 -19.83
C THR A 126 -12.67 -2.25 -19.65
N ASP A 127 -12.31 -1.40 -18.69
CA ASP A 127 -13.15 -0.27 -18.30
C ASP A 127 -12.72 1.03 -18.99
N LEU A 128 -11.58 1.01 -19.71
CA LEU A 128 -11.14 2.12 -20.56
C LEU A 128 -11.51 1.87 -22.03
N PRO A 129 -11.98 2.88 -22.77
CA PRO A 129 -12.45 2.75 -24.15
C PRO A 129 -11.27 2.72 -25.14
N TRP A 130 -10.52 1.63 -25.16
CA TRP A 130 -9.32 1.46 -26.00
C TRP A 130 -9.58 1.47 -27.50
N ASP A 131 -10.82 1.29 -27.92
CA ASP A 131 -11.30 1.37 -29.30
C ASP A 131 -11.58 2.79 -29.77
N THR A 132 -11.45 3.78 -28.89
CA THR A 132 -11.57 5.21 -29.21
C THR A 132 -10.21 5.88 -29.33
N GLY A 133 -10.16 7.06 -29.93
CA GLY A 133 -8.93 7.85 -30.05
C GLY A 133 -8.05 7.49 -31.24
N HIS A 134 -8.57 6.73 -32.21
CA HIS A 134 -7.91 6.53 -33.51
C HIS A 134 -8.04 7.76 -34.39
N GLY A 135 -7.04 8.02 -35.24
CA GLY A 135 -7.06 9.13 -36.20
C GLY A 135 -6.64 10.48 -35.59
N VAL A 136 -6.00 10.48 -34.46
CA VAL A 136 -5.35 11.68 -33.90
C VAL A 136 -4.18 12.10 -34.78
N PRO A 137 -4.01 13.40 -35.11
CA PRO A 137 -2.86 13.89 -35.87
C PRO A 137 -1.52 13.47 -35.24
N GLU A 138 -0.51 13.18 -36.08
CA GLU A 138 0.76 12.61 -35.63
C GLU A 138 1.51 13.47 -34.60
N ASP A 139 1.46 14.79 -34.76
CA ASP A 139 2.06 15.75 -33.85
C ASP A 139 1.35 15.76 -32.48
N VAL A 140 0.03 15.61 -32.48
CA VAL A 140 -0.76 15.49 -31.25
C VAL A 140 -0.50 14.14 -30.58
N GLU A 141 -0.43 13.05 -31.37
CA GLU A 141 -0.11 11.71 -30.84
C GLU A 141 1.28 11.69 -30.20
N LEU A 142 2.26 12.34 -30.82
CA LEU A 142 3.60 12.50 -30.26
C LEU A 142 3.55 13.21 -28.89
N ALA A 143 2.79 14.29 -28.80
CA ALA A 143 2.62 15.00 -27.52
C ALA A 143 1.93 14.15 -26.45
N VAL A 144 0.89 13.40 -26.81
CA VAL A 144 0.20 12.47 -25.91
C VAL A 144 1.12 11.37 -25.43
N CYS A 145 1.95 10.79 -26.30
CA CYS A 145 2.95 9.79 -25.91
C CYS A 145 3.98 10.35 -24.94
N GLN A 146 4.43 11.61 -25.15
CA GLN A 146 5.36 12.28 -24.24
C GLN A 146 4.73 12.48 -22.86
N VAL A 147 3.49 12.96 -22.81
CA VAL A 147 2.76 13.12 -21.54
C VAL A 147 2.54 11.78 -20.85
N ALA A 148 2.15 10.75 -21.59
CA ALA A 148 1.95 9.41 -21.04
C ALA A 148 3.25 8.83 -20.47
N THR A 149 4.41 9.09 -21.13
CA THR A 149 5.74 8.71 -20.62
C THR A 149 6.03 9.37 -19.28
N GLU A 150 5.78 10.68 -19.14
CA GLU A 150 5.95 11.40 -17.89
C GLU A 150 5.04 10.87 -16.79
N LEU A 151 3.77 10.60 -17.10
CA LEU A 151 2.80 10.08 -16.15
C LEU A 151 3.14 8.64 -15.69
N CYS A 152 3.74 7.82 -16.58
CA CYS A 152 4.31 6.53 -16.19
C CYS A 152 5.43 6.70 -15.16
N GLN A 153 6.36 7.62 -15.38
CA GLN A 153 7.45 7.88 -14.43
C GLN A 153 6.92 8.40 -13.08
N GLN A 154 5.91 9.26 -13.11
CA GLN A 154 5.27 9.74 -11.87
C GLN A 154 4.61 8.60 -11.09
N SER A 155 3.90 7.71 -11.77
CA SER A 155 3.26 6.54 -11.15
C SER A 155 4.30 5.59 -10.55
N GLN A 156 5.41 5.35 -11.24
CA GLN A 156 6.52 4.55 -10.72
C GLN A 156 7.15 5.19 -9.48
N THR A 157 7.38 6.50 -9.51
CA THR A 157 7.89 7.24 -8.34
C THR A 157 6.96 7.10 -7.13
N GLU A 158 5.65 7.10 -7.34
CA GLU A 158 4.67 6.91 -6.27
C GLU A 158 4.76 5.53 -5.66
N ILE A 159 4.81 4.48 -6.49
CA ILE A 159 4.98 3.11 -6.05
C ILE A 159 6.24 2.98 -5.18
N GLU A 160 7.37 3.50 -5.66
CA GLU A 160 8.65 3.39 -4.98
C GLU A 160 8.69 4.19 -3.68
N ALA A 161 8.21 5.43 -3.70
CA ALA A 161 8.21 6.30 -2.52
C ALA A 161 7.34 5.75 -1.39
N ILE A 162 6.10 5.31 -1.68
CA ILE A 162 5.22 4.72 -0.68
C ILE A 162 5.80 3.39 -0.18
N SER A 163 6.28 2.52 -1.08
CA SER A 163 6.83 1.21 -0.72
C SER A 163 8.07 1.32 0.17
N LYS A 164 8.93 2.32 -0.04
CA LYS A 164 10.09 2.62 0.80
C LYS A 164 9.67 2.86 2.25
N TRP A 165 8.65 3.68 2.47
CA TRP A 165 8.18 4.02 3.80
C TRP A 165 7.22 3.00 4.40
N PHE A 166 6.59 2.16 3.57
CA PHE A 166 5.62 1.16 4.03
C PHE A 166 6.19 0.22 5.10
N ARG A 167 7.47 -0.12 4.99
CA ARG A 167 8.19 -0.93 5.97
C ARG A 167 8.43 -0.17 7.28
N GLU A 168 8.59 1.14 7.22
CA GLU A 168 8.94 1.99 8.36
C GLU A 168 7.74 2.38 9.23
N LEU A 169 6.53 2.28 8.67
CA LEU A 169 5.29 2.61 9.37
C LEU A 169 4.88 1.50 10.34
N ASN A 170 4.62 1.85 11.59
CA ASN A 170 4.20 0.86 12.59
C ASN A 170 2.86 0.22 12.22
N PRO A 171 2.73 -1.14 12.27
CA PRO A 171 1.52 -1.85 11.86
C PRO A 171 0.32 -1.65 12.80
N ILE A 172 0.49 -1.06 13.95
CA ILE A 172 -0.62 -0.72 14.85
C ILE A 172 -1.59 0.29 14.20
N TYR A 173 -1.08 1.10 13.26
CA TYR A 173 -1.86 2.02 12.43
C TYR A 173 -2.28 1.34 11.13
N HIS A 174 -2.98 0.21 11.24
CA HIS A 174 -3.26 -0.67 10.10
C HIS A 174 -4.17 -0.02 9.06
N GLU A 175 -5.11 0.84 9.42
CA GLU A 175 -5.99 1.55 8.49
C GLU A 175 -5.16 2.38 7.50
N VAL A 176 -4.17 3.11 8.01
CA VAL A 176 -3.25 3.90 7.17
C VAL A 176 -2.46 2.99 6.24
N LYS A 177 -1.96 1.86 6.74
CA LYS A 177 -1.21 0.90 5.89
C LYS A 177 -2.11 0.28 4.82
N LEU A 178 -3.34 -0.06 5.14
CA LEU A 178 -4.30 -0.59 4.17
C LEU A 178 -4.62 0.45 3.08
N HIS A 179 -4.87 1.70 3.46
CA HIS A 179 -5.09 2.79 2.51
C HIS A 179 -3.86 3.02 1.61
N LEU A 180 -2.66 3.07 2.17
CA LEU A 180 -1.42 3.23 1.39
C LEU A 180 -1.16 2.05 0.45
N ALA A 181 -1.56 0.83 0.81
CA ALA A 181 -1.49 -0.32 -0.09
C ALA A 181 -2.43 -0.14 -1.30
N CYS A 182 -3.61 0.45 -1.10
CA CYS A 182 -4.49 0.84 -2.21
C CYS A 182 -3.83 1.89 -3.10
N ASN A 183 -3.18 2.91 -2.53
CA ASN A 183 -2.48 3.94 -3.32
C ASN A 183 -1.37 3.34 -4.18
N VAL A 184 -0.58 2.39 -3.66
CA VAL A 184 0.42 1.66 -4.46
C VAL A 184 -0.22 0.89 -5.60
N PHE A 185 -1.34 0.20 -5.34
CA PHE A 185 -2.07 -0.52 -6.37
C PHE A 185 -2.68 0.42 -7.42
N ASP A 186 -3.21 1.56 -7.00
CA ASP A 186 -3.77 2.57 -7.90
C ASP A 186 -2.68 3.20 -8.79
N ALA A 187 -1.52 3.51 -8.22
CA ALA A 187 -0.37 3.97 -8.98
C ALA A 187 0.08 2.93 -10.03
N ALA A 188 0.04 1.64 -9.69
CA ALA A 188 0.33 0.56 -10.65
C ALA A 188 -0.71 0.50 -11.79
N ARG A 189 -2.00 0.68 -11.49
CA ARG A 189 -3.06 0.76 -12.51
C ARG A 189 -2.89 1.98 -13.42
N MET A 190 -2.53 3.13 -12.83
CA MET A 190 -2.27 4.35 -13.60
C MET A 190 -1.08 4.17 -14.54
N PHE A 191 0.01 3.56 -14.05
CA PHE A 191 1.15 3.20 -14.90
C PHE A 191 0.72 2.32 -16.09
N ASP A 192 -0.02 1.25 -15.83
CA ASP A 192 -0.53 0.34 -16.87
C ASP A 192 -1.40 1.08 -17.90
N GLY A 193 -2.30 1.96 -17.44
CA GLY A 193 -3.16 2.76 -18.31
C GLY A 193 -2.38 3.71 -19.21
N TYR A 194 -1.45 4.49 -18.65
CA TYR A 194 -0.62 5.42 -19.42
C TYR A 194 0.32 4.70 -20.37
N TYR A 195 0.89 3.58 -19.95
CA TYR A 195 1.75 2.76 -20.81
C TYR A 195 0.97 2.21 -22.01
N LYS A 196 -0.21 1.66 -21.80
CA LYS A 196 -1.10 1.19 -22.87
C LYS A 196 -1.49 2.33 -23.80
N ARG A 197 -1.81 3.52 -23.26
CA ARG A 197 -2.16 4.69 -24.08
C ARG A 197 -1.00 5.11 -24.98
N ALA A 198 0.23 5.12 -24.48
CA ALA A 198 1.40 5.45 -25.30
C ALA A 198 1.64 4.46 -26.45
N MET A 199 1.21 3.20 -26.28
CA MET A 199 1.44 2.14 -27.28
C MET A 199 0.25 1.94 -28.25
N LEU A 200 -0.90 2.57 -27.98
CA LEU A 200 -2.17 2.23 -28.66
C LEU A 200 -2.16 2.53 -30.17
N ASN A 201 -1.65 3.68 -30.58
CA ASN A 201 -1.76 4.18 -31.96
C ASN A 201 -0.44 4.10 -32.74
N GLY A 202 0.39 3.11 -32.49
CA GLY A 202 1.69 2.97 -33.12
C GLY A 202 2.74 3.96 -32.62
N GLY A 203 2.43 4.66 -31.52
CA GLY A 203 3.37 5.53 -30.83
C GLY A 203 4.41 4.75 -30.02
N GLY A 204 4.67 5.13 -28.81
CA GLY A 204 5.62 4.48 -27.92
C GLY A 204 5.97 5.37 -26.73
N MET A 205 6.80 4.82 -25.84
CA MET A 205 7.43 5.59 -24.79
C MET A 205 8.48 6.50 -25.41
N LEU A 206 8.49 7.78 -25.00
CA LEU A 206 9.38 8.79 -25.53
C LEU A 206 10.48 9.16 -24.51
N LEU A 207 10.87 10.42 -24.49
CA LEU A 207 11.96 10.88 -23.64
C LEU A 207 11.55 10.89 -22.16
N GLU A 208 12.43 10.39 -21.31
CA GLU A 208 12.27 10.62 -19.88
C GLU A 208 12.32 12.11 -19.59
N SER A 209 11.55 12.54 -18.62
CA SER A 209 11.63 13.91 -18.14
C SER A 209 12.91 14.11 -17.33
N THR A 210 13.35 15.37 -17.20
CA THR A 210 14.43 15.73 -16.29
C THR A 210 14.14 15.34 -14.84
N GLY A 211 12.86 15.06 -14.54
CA GLY A 211 12.42 14.34 -13.35
C GLY A 211 12.80 14.97 -12.01
N TYR A 212 13.13 16.27 -11.96
CA TYR A 212 13.61 16.89 -10.73
C TYR A 212 12.70 16.61 -9.53
N LEU A 213 11.38 16.77 -9.71
CA LEU A 213 10.43 16.54 -8.62
C LEU A 213 10.35 15.05 -8.25
N ASN A 214 10.33 14.15 -9.23
CA ASN A 214 10.34 12.71 -9.00
C ASN A 214 11.61 12.30 -8.26
N ARG A 215 12.76 12.82 -8.66
CA ARG A 215 14.04 12.56 -7.99
C ARG A 215 14.08 13.09 -6.56
N ILE A 216 13.59 14.30 -6.31
CA ILE A 216 13.50 14.86 -4.97
C ILE A 216 12.62 13.98 -4.06
N ILE A 217 11.52 13.46 -4.58
CA ILE A 217 10.62 12.56 -3.83
C ILE A 217 11.35 11.24 -3.50
N GLN A 218 12.00 10.62 -4.48
CA GLN A 218 12.71 9.35 -4.30
C GLN A 218 13.90 9.47 -3.35
N GLU A 219 14.62 10.59 -3.42
CA GLU A 219 15.78 10.90 -2.57
C GLU A 219 15.40 11.60 -1.25
N CYS A 220 14.11 11.74 -0.94
CA CYS A 220 13.67 12.29 0.34
C CYS A 220 13.92 11.27 1.46
N TYR A 221 14.85 11.57 2.33
CA TYR A 221 15.20 10.78 3.51
C TYR A 221 14.86 11.49 4.83
N SER A 222 14.28 12.69 4.76
CA SER A 222 13.97 13.50 5.95
C SER A 222 12.89 12.88 6.81
N GLY A 223 11.91 12.21 6.19
CA GLY A 223 10.86 11.51 6.91
C GLY A 223 9.64 11.17 6.04
N TRP A 224 8.72 10.42 6.62
CA TRP A 224 7.45 10.08 5.97
C TRP A 224 6.61 11.33 5.68
N THR A 225 6.50 12.24 6.64
CA THR A 225 5.68 13.45 6.49
C THR A 225 6.16 14.32 5.33
N GLU A 226 7.46 14.50 5.20
CA GLU A 226 8.08 15.28 4.12
C GLU A 226 7.88 14.57 2.78
N THR A 227 8.11 13.26 2.71
CA THR A 227 7.87 12.46 1.49
C THR A 227 6.41 12.52 1.08
N SER A 228 5.48 12.33 2.00
CA SER A 228 4.04 12.39 1.76
C SER A 228 3.60 13.78 1.27
N THR A 229 4.15 14.84 1.86
CA THR A 229 3.88 16.22 1.42
C THR A 229 4.35 16.46 0.00
N LEU A 230 5.58 16.08 -0.32
CA LEU A 230 6.11 16.20 -1.68
C LEU A 230 5.31 15.38 -2.69
N LEU A 231 4.95 14.16 -2.33
CA LEU A 231 4.24 13.22 -3.19
C LEU A 231 2.81 13.67 -3.48
N HIS A 232 2.03 13.90 -2.44
CA HIS A 232 0.59 14.11 -2.56
C HIS A 232 0.19 15.58 -2.72
N LEU A 233 0.82 16.50 -2.01
CA LEU A 233 0.47 17.92 -2.11
C LEU A 233 1.21 18.60 -3.26
N VAL A 234 2.53 18.52 -3.31
CA VAL A 234 3.30 19.23 -4.32
C VAL A 234 3.10 18.59 -5.69
N ARG A 235 3.53 17.34 -5.87
CA ARG A 235 3.40 16.65 -7.15
C ARG A 235 1.94 16.43 -7.55
N GLY A 236 1.08 16.04 -6.61
CA GLY A 236 -0.35 15.85 -6.86
C GLY A 236 -1.02 17.08 -7.44
N SER A 237 -0.69 18.27 -6.95
CA SER A 237 -1.20 19.54 -7.49
C SER A 237 -0.74 19.79 -8.93
N PHE A 238 0.52 19.48 -9.24
CA PHE A 238 1.04 19.58 -10.61
C PHE A 238 0.33 18.61 -11.55
N THR A 239 0.24 17.34 -11.17
CA THR A 239 -0.41 16.30 -11.99
C THR A 239 -1.88 16.63 -12.22
N HIS A 240 -2.61 17.03 -11.17
CA HIS A 240 -4.00 17.45 -11.31
C HIS A 240 -4.17 18.62 -12.28
N THR A 241 -3.29 19.61 -12.20
CA THR A 241 -3.33 20.76 -13.10
C THR A 241 -3.08 20.35 -14.55
N ILE A 242 -2.06 19.53 -14.81
CA ILE A 242 -1.76 19.02 -16.16
C ILE A 242 -2.96 18.27 -16.72
N LEU A 243 -3.54 17.34 -15.98
CA LEU A 243 -4.67 16.54 -16.42
C LEU A 243 -5.90 17.40 -16.73
N ARG A 244 -6.14 18.49 -15.99
CA ARG A 244 -7.23 19.44 -16.28
C ARG A 244 -7.03 20.22 -17.57
N TYR A 245 -5.79 20.41 -18.02
CA TYR A 245 -5.53 21.07 -19.32
C TYR A 245 -5.63 20.10 -20.50
N LEU A 246 -5.60 18.80 -20.25
CA LEU A 246 -5.69 17.77 -21.29
C LEU A 246 -7.13 17.30 -21.53
N THR A 247 -8.06 17.68 -20.68
CA THR A 247 -9.51 17.37 -20.80
C THR A 247 -10.29 18.59 -21.24
#